data_f14564ef43269ed542bbf279638d1fab
#
_entry.id   f14564ef43269ed542bbf279638d1fab
#
_cell.length_a   1.000
_cell.length_b   1.000
_cell.length_c   1.000
_cell.angle_alpha   90.00
_cell.angle_beta   90.00
_cell.angle_gamma   90.00
#
_symmetry.space_group_name_H-M   'P 1'
#
loop_
_entity.id
_entity.type
_entity.pdbx_description
1 polymer ?
#
loop_
_entity_poly.entity_id
_entity_poly.type
_entity_poly.pdbx_seq_one_letter_code
_entity_poly.pdbx_strand_id
1 'polypeptide(L)'
;MKKNVSIVFSALVAAMTFFSCGTQQTATKPAAAPLHRDSIVAVEPLKEVITIAEALDMYQNPDKAAAITKKYGYKLKPNYEVYRLDKFSKMYYKNCALAKLLTADKYADYPKPMRKGVSSYIAFKDGAIIIAVFNQAAYDNLVGQVKAAGFTLDMPGSEDIYTDGVRIIACYKDGKSVRIQ
;
A
#
# COMPACT_ATOMS: atom_id res chain seq x y z
N MET A 1 22.21 -8.58 -62.05
CA MET A 1 22.99 -9.75 -62.53
C MET A 1 22.87 -10.85 -61.44
N LYS A 2 22.17 -11.93 -61.80
CA LYS A 2 22.58 -13.33 -61.68
C LYS A 2 22.83 -13.80 -60.21
N LYS A 3 22.34 -14.92 -59.68
CA LYS A 3 21.63 -16.09 -60.23
C LYS A 3 21.00 -16.87 -59.08
N ASN A 4 19.86 -17.50 -59.36
CA ASN A 4 19.20 -18.56 -58.62
C ASN A 4 20.10 -19.82 -58.53
N VAL A 5 19.98 -20.57 -57.40
CA VAL A 5 20.11 -22.03 -57.45
C VAL A 5 19.12 -22.67 -56.48
N SER A 6 18.11 -23.30 -57.04
CA SER A 6 17.27 -24.35 -56.41
C SER A 6 18.06 -25.64 -56.41
N ILE A 7 17.99 -26.38 -55.30
CA ILE A 7 18.20 -27.85 -55.35
C ILE A 7 17.10 -28.51 -54.49
N VAL A 8 16.25 -29.22 -55.21
CA VAL A 8 15.30 -30.22 -54.73
C VAL A 8 16.05 -31.55 -54.68
N PHE A 9 15.93 -32.29 -53.57
CA PHE A 9 16.11 -33.71 -53.61
C PHE A 9 15.06 -34.45 -52.77
N SER A 10 14.42 -35.32 -53.48
CA SER A 10 13.34 -36.23 -53.13
C SER A 10 13.89 -37.60 -52.74
N ALA A 11 13.04 -38.37 -52.12
CA ALA A 11 13.04 -39.85 -51.96
C ALA A 11 13.56 -40.37 -50.61
N LEU A 12 13.06 -41.38 -49.94
CA LEU A 12 12.02 -42.38 -50.18
C LEU A 12 12.07 -43.34 -48.96
N VAL A 13 10.94 -43.61 -48.34
CA VAL A 13 10.48 -44.88 -47.72
C VAL A 13 11.43 -45.78 -46.92
N ALA A 14 11.06 -46.06 -45.67
CA ALA A 14 10.94 -47.45 -45.17
C ALA A 14 10.08 -47.47 -43.89
N ALA A 15 8.97 -48.18 -43.97
CA ALA A 15 8.12 -48.55 -42.84
C ALA A 15 8.78 -49.71 -42.07
N MET A 16 8.84 -49.57 -40.74
CA MET A 16 8.97 -50.75 -39.83
C MET A 16 8.04 -50.53 -38.63
N THR A 17 7.01 -51.32 -38.61
CA THR A 17 6.09 -51.50 -37.50
C THR A 17 6.74 -52.35 -36.40
N PHE A 18 6.96 -51.75 -35.22
CA PHE A 18 7.14 -52.53 -34.00
C PHE A 18 6.01 -52.17 -33.02
N PHE A 19 5.11 -53.10 -32.85
CA PHE A 19 4.18 -53.14 -31.73
C PHE A 19 5.02 -53.36 -30.47
N SER A 20 5.15 -52.38 -29.63
CA SER A 20 5.58 -52.54 -28.24
C SER A 20 4.47 -52.01 -27.35
N CYS A 21 3.82 -52.93 -26.67
CA CYS A 21 2.87 -52.68 -25.61
C CYS A 21 3.66 -52.15 -24.43
N GLY A 22 3.71 -50.83 -24.29
CA GLY A 22 4.30 -50.10 -23.16
C GLY A 22 3.23 -49.29 -22.48
N THR A 23 2.95 -49.67 -21.24
CA THR A 23 2.07 -48.98 -20.31
C THR A 23 2.45 -47.50 -20.22
N GLN A 24 1.70 -46.63 -20.85
CA GLN A 24 1.84 -45.17 -20.65
C GLN A 24 1.39 -44.84 -19.25
N GLN A 25 2.33 -44.68 -18.32
CA GLN A 25 2.10 -43.84 -17.14
C GLN A 25 1.94 -42.39 -17.62
N THR A 26 0.73 -41.96 -17.75
CA THR A 26 0.41 -40.52 -17.86
C THR A 26 0.89 -39.85 -16.58
N ALA A 27 2.04 -39.20 -16.63
CA ALA A 27 2.46 -38.26 -15.63
C ALA A 27 1.43 -37.11 -15.65
N THR A 28 0.48 -37.19 -14.76
CA THR A 28 -0.45 -36.08 -14.47
C THR A 28 0.40 -34.93 -13.93
N LYS A 29 0.67 -33.94 -14.78
CA LYS A 29 1.19 -32.65 -14.36
C LYS A 29 0.32 -32.18 -13.19
N PRO A 30 0.89 -31.85 -12.01
CA PRO A 30 0.08 -31.31 -10.94
C PRO A 30 -0.61 -30.03 -11.49
N ALA A 31 -1.92 -30.06 -11.55
CA ALA A 31 -2.69 -28.86 -11.78
C ALA A 31 -2.30 -27.88 -10.68
N ALA A 32 -1.76 -26.73 -11.07
CA ALA A 32 -1.52 -25.64 -10.15
C ALA A 32 -2.86 -25.41 -9.42
N ALA A 33 -2.85 -25.58 -8.10
CA ALA A 33 -3.99 -25.24 -7.28
C ALA A 33 -4.44 -23.82 -7.64
N PRO A 34 -5.74 -23.57 -7.82
CA PRO A 34 -6.19 -22.21 -8.05
C PRO A 34 -5.72 -21.39 -6.86
N LEU A 35 -4.89 -20.36 -7.14
CA LEU A 35 -4.59 -19.33 -6.17
C LEU A 35 -5.93 -18.88 -5.61
N HIS A 36 -6.17 -19.17 -4.34
CA HIS A 36 -7.27 -18.58 -3.59
C HIS A 36 -7.14 -17.08 -3.77
N ARG A 37 -7.90 -16.50 -4.68
CA ARG A 37 -8.24 -15.10 -4.61
C ARG A 37 -9.07 -14.98 -3.34
N ASP A 38 -8.41 -14.67 -2.24
CA ASP A 38 -9.11 -14.18 -1.07
C ASP A 38 -10.08 -13.12 -1.58
N SER A 39 -11.36 -13.37 -1.36
CA SER A 39 -12.41 -12.44 -1.74
C SER A 39 -12.02 -11.10 -1.16
N ILE A 40 -11.69 -10.13 -2.02
CA ILE A 40 -11.38 -8.77 -1.58
C ILE A 40 -12.66 -8.27 -0.90
N VAL A 41 -12.70 -8.41 0.42
CA VAL A 41 -13.82 -7.90 1.21
C VAL A 41 -13.77 -6.39 1.06
N ALA A 42 -14.79 -5.83 0.43
CA ALA A 42 -14.93 -4.39 0.31
C ALA A 42 -14.98 -3.80 1.72
N VAL A 43 -13.96 -3.02 2.08
CA VAL A 43 -13.90 -2.35 3.38
C VAL A 43 -14.59 -1.00 3.24
N GLU A 44 -15.71 -0.81 3.96
CA GLU A 44 -16.38 0.49 3.98
C GLU A 44 -15.49 1.52 4.73
N PRO A 45 -15.08 2.62 4.08
CA PRO A 45 -14.25 3.62 4.70
C PRO A 45 -14.97 4.37 5.82
N LEU A 46 -14.23 4.77 6.85
CA LEU A 46 -14.77 5.61 7.91
C LEU A 46 -15.04 7.03 7.39
N LYS A 47 -16.23 7.57 7.67
CA LYS A 47 -16.65 8.91 7.23
C LYS A 47 -15.80 10.06 7.81
N GLU A 48 -15.12 9.80 8.93
CA GLU A 48 -14.39 10.81 9.70
C GLU A 48 -12.88 10.84 9.44
N VAL A 49 -12.34 9.86 8.71
CA VAL A 49 -10.92 9.72 8.40
C VAL A 49 -10.76 9.65 6.89
N ILE A 50 -9.68 10.21 6.35
CA ILE A 50 -9.39 10.10 4.91
C ILE A 50 -9.22 8.62 4.53
N THR A 51 -9.55 8.29 3.30
CA THR A 51 -9.36 6.96 2.76
C THR A 51 -7.92 6.73 2.30
N ILE A 52 -7.50 5.47 2.20
CA ILE A 52 -6.19 5.12 1.59
C ILE A 52 -6.14 5.56 0.12
N ALA A 53 -7.24 5.45 -0.62
CA ALA A 53 -7.30 5.92 -2.01
C ALA A 53 -7.04 7.43 -2.14
N GLU A 54 -7.65 8.25 -1.25
CA GLU A 54 -7.40 9.68 -1.21
C GLU A 54 -5.97 10.02 -0.76
N ALA A 55 -5.42 9.24 0.16
CA ALA A 55 -4.03 9.40 0.59
C ALA A 55 -3.04 9.07 -0.53
N LEU A 56 -3.30 8.05 -1.32
CA LEU A 56 -2.54 7.72 -2.52
C LEU A 56 -2.64 8.82 -3.58
N ASP A 57 -3.83 9.42 -3.77
CA ASP A 57 -3.99 10.58 -4.67
C ASP A 57 -3.20 11.80 -4.17
N MET A 58 -3.22 12.07 -2.86
CA MET A 58 -2.39 13.14 -2.28
C MET A 58 -0.89 12.87 -2.40
N TYR A 59 -0.47 11.61 -2.32
CA TYR A 59 0.93 11.22 -2.49
C TYR A 59 1.41 11.50 -3.93
N GLN A 60 0.59 11.15 -4.92
CA GLN A 60 0.87 11.41 -6.33
C GLN A 60 0.68 12.88 -6.71
N ASN A 61 -0.26 13.56 -6.08
CA ASN A 61 -0.69 14.93 -6.39
C ASN A 61 -0.75 15.78 -5.10
N PRO A 62 0.39 16.21 -4.54
CA PRO A 62 0.44 16.92 -3.26
C PRO A 62 -0.39 18.21 -3.20
N ASP A 63 -0.67 18.83 -4.35
CA ASP A 63 -1.50 20.04 -4.44
C ASP A 63 -2.97 19.80 -4.10
N LYS A 64 -3.46 18.56 -4.25
CA LYS A 64 -4.82 18.18 -3.88
C LYS A 64 -5.04 18.04 -2.37
N ALA A 65 -3.96 17.98 -1.58
CA ALA A 65 -4.04 17.72 -0.15
C ALA A 65 -4.96 18.68 0.60
N ALA A 66 -4.90 19.97 0.28
CA ALA A 66 -5.77 20.98 0.92
C ALA A 66 -7.26 20.75 0.61
N ALA A 67 -7.60 20.41 -0.62
CA ALA A 67 -8.98 20.15 -1.04
C ALA A 67 -9.53 18.86 -0.42
N ILE A 68 -8.74 17.79 -0.43
CA ILE A 68 -9.11 16.49 0.12
C ILE A 68 -9.31 16.59 1.63
N THR A 69 -8.35 17.14 2.36
CA THR A 69 -8.40 17.24 3.82
C THR A 69 -9.52 18.15 4.31
N LYS A 70 -9.86 19.18 3.54
CA LYS A 70 -10.97 20.11 3.85
C LYS A 70 -12.32 19.38 3.90
N LYS A 71 -12.57 18.38 3.05
CA LYS A 71 -13.83 17.59 3.06
C LYS A 71 -14.10 16.96 4.43
N TYR A 72 -13.05 16.58 5.13
CA TYR A 72 -13.12 15.92 6.44
C TYR A 72 -13.01 16.88 7.62
N GLY A 73 -12.83 18.19 7.37
CA GLY A 73 -12.69 19.20 8.40
C GLY A 73 -11.34 19.23 9.10
N TYR A 74 -10.27 18.73 8.45
CA TYR A 74 -8.91 18.88 8.96
C TYR A 74 -8.44 20.34 8.92
N LYS A 75 -7.61 20.70 9.88
CA LYS A 75 -6.92 22.00 9.98
C LYS A 75 -5.45 21.83 9.62
N LEU A 76 -4.90 22.77 8.87
CA LEU A 76 -3.49 22.78 8.51
C LEU A 76 -2.63 23.39 9.62
N LYS A 77 -1.53 22.72 9.96
CA LYS A 77 -0.41 23.26 10.74
C LYS A 77 0.86 23.10 9.90
N PRO A 78 1.42 24.16 9.34
CA PRO A 78 2.70 24.09 8.63
C PRO A 78 3.85 23.98 9.62
N ASN A 79 4.94 23.33 9.19
CA ASN A 79 6.19 23.23 9.91
C ASN A 79 6.01 22.78 11.38
N TYR A 80 5.26 21.70 11.60
CA TYR A 80 5.11 21.11 12.93
C TYR A 80 6.35 20.26 13.25
N GLU A 81 6.98 20.51 14.38
CA GLU A 81 8.20 19.82 14.80
C GLU A 81 8.00 19.17 16.16
N VAL A 82 8.27 17.87 16.23
CA VAL A 82 8.47 17.11 17.46
C VAL A 82 9.95 17.06 17.69
N TYR A 83 10.44 17.79 18.68
CA TYR A 83 11.85 18.09 18.86
C TYR A 83 12.75 16.85 18.85
N ARG A 84 13.76 16.87 17.99
CA ARG A 84 14.73 15.79 17.75
C ARG A 84 14.13 14.45 17.32
N LEU A 85 12.83 14.38 17.07
CA LEU A 85 12.14 13.16 16.64
C LEU A 85 11.62 13.29 15.21
N ASP A 86 10.73 14.25 14.97
CA ASP A 86 10.08 14.41 13.68
C ASP A 86 9.89 15.87 13.29
N LYS A 87 10.06 16.13 11.98
CA LYS A 87 9.78 17.42 11.38
C LYS A 87 8.85 17.23 10.19
N PHE A 88 7.65 17.80 10.29
CA PHE A 88 6.63 17.71 9.26
C PHE A 88 6.54 19.03 8.49
N SER A 89 6.68 18.98 7.17
CA SER A 89 6.51 20.14 6.31
C SER A 89 5.06 20.67 6.34
N LYS A 90 4.11 19.76 6.37
CA LYS A 90 2.68 20.02 6.52
C LYS A 90 2.07 18.97 7.45
N MET A 91 1.19 19.38 8.34
CA MET A 91 0.37 18.48 9.13
C MET A 91 -1.07 18.95 9.10
N TYR A 92 -1.95 18.06 8.67
CA TYR A 92 -3.40 18.26 8.76
C TYR A 92 -3.88 17.48 9.98
N TYR A 93 -4.62 18.12 10.88
CA TYR A 93 -5.09 17.50 12.11
C TYR A 93 -6.56 17.76 12.35
N LYS A 94 -7.24 16.80 12.96
CA LYS A 94 -8.66 16.86 13.29
C LYS A 94 -8.89 16.32 14.70
N ASN A 95 -9.59 17.10 15.52
CA ASN A 95 -9.90 16.74 16.91
C ASN A 95 -8.66 16.32 17.73
N CYS A 96 -7.51 16.95 17.46
CA CYS A 96 -6.27 16.73 18.19
C CYS A 96 -5.84 17.99 18.92
N ALA A 97 -5.33 17.84 20.13
CA ALA A 97 -4.56 18.86 20.79
C ALA A 97 -3.12 18.78 20.27
N LEU A 98 -2.61 19.92 19.81
CA LEU A 98 -1.21 20.08 19.45
C LEU A 98 -0.45 20.62 20.65
N ALA A 99 0.69 20.03 20.98
CA ALA A 99 1.58 20.56 21.99
C ALA A 99 2.10 21.93 21.53
N LYS A 100 2.18 22.86 22.47
CA LYS A 100 2.78 24.16 22.24
C LYS A 100 4.23 24.10 22.64
N LEU A 101 5.10 24.68 21.82
CA LEU A 101 6.45 24.97 22.24
C LEU A 101 6.37 26.03 23.36
N LEU A 102 6.67 25.65 24.61
CA LEU A 102 6.52 26.52 25.75
C LEU A 102 7.83 27.22 26.13
N THR A 103 8.96 26.54 26.00
CA THR A 103 10.31 27.03 26.27
C THR A 103 11.33 26.24 25.46
N ALA A 104 12.61 26.62 25.49
CA ALA A 104 13.70 25.88 24.86
C ALA A 104 13.83 24.42 25.36
N ASP A 105 13.33 24.14 26.56
CA ASP A 105 13.43 22.84 27.22
C ASP A 105 12.11 22.03 27.16
N LYS A 106 11.04 22.63 26.67
CA LYS A 106 9.70 22.00 26.57
C LYS A 106 9.25 21.99 25.13
N TYR A 107 9.37 20.85 24.53
CA TYR A 107 9.14 20.63 23.11
C TYR A 107 7.69 20.21 22.79
N ALA A 108 7.30 20.46 21.54
CA ALA A 108 6.09 19.88 21.01
C ALA A 108 6.21 18.35 21.05
N ASP A 109 5.15 17.71 21.50
CA ASP A 109 4.96 16.27 21.48
C ASP A 109 4.05 15.91 20.29
N TYR A 110 3.91 14.63 20.02
CA TYR A 110 2.93 14.18 19.02
C TYR A 110 1.52 14.66 19.38
N PRO A 111 0.67 14.86 18.36
CA PRO A 111 -0.72 15.26 18.60
C PRO A 111 -1.43 14.28 19.53
N LYS A 112 -2.23 14.80 20.47
CA LYS A 112 -3.02 13.96 21.42
C LYS A 112 -4.50 14.00 21.03
N PRO A 113 -5.21 12.86 21.14
CA PRO A 113 -6.62 12.81 20.76
C PRO A 113 -7.48 13.63 21.73
N MET A 114 -8.43 14.42 21.18
CA MET A 114 -9.43 15.16 21.95
C MET A 114 -10.79 14.49 21.93
N ARG A 115 -11.07 13.64 20.94
CA ARG A 115 -12.34 12.93 20.80
C ARG A 115 -12.11 11.49 20.42
N LYS A 116 -12.75 10.59 21.14
CA LYS A 116 -12.68 9.15 20.86
C LYS A 116 -13.26 8.85 19.45
N GLY A 117 -12.55 8.07 18.67
CA GLY A 117 -13.01 7.55 17.39
C GLY A 117 -12.87 8.47 16.18
N VAL A 118 -12.70 9.80 16.40
CA VAL A 118 -12.71 10.80 15.30
C VAL A 118 -11.48 11.70 15.29
N SER A 119 -10.51 11.43 16.15
CA SER A 119 -9.23 12.16 16.17
C SER A 119 -8.26 11.49 15.23
N SER A 120 -7.59 12.29 14.40
CA SER A 120 -6.59 11.80 13.44
C SER A 120 -5.72 12.95 12.95
N TYR A 121 -4.54 12.63 12.40
CA TYR A 121 -3.74 13.58 11.68
C TYR A 121 -3.09 12.95 10.44
N ILE A 122 -2.71 13.80 9.51
CA ILE A 122 -2.02 13.45 8.27
C ILE A 122 -0.77 14.32 8.22
N ALA A 123 0.40 13.71 8.18
CA ALA A 123 1.68 14.43 8.18
C ALA A 123 2.45 14.15 6.89
N PHE A 124 3.12 15.18 6.39
CA PHE A 124 4.02 15.11 5.25
C PHE A 124 5.45 15.24 5.74
N LYS A 125 6.26 14.21 5.49
CA LYS A 125 7.65 14.12 5.91
C LYS A 125 8.47 13.41 4.86
N ASP A 126 9.55 14.02 4.41
CA ASP A 126 10.56 13.42 3.51
C ASP A 126 9.96 12.74 2.26
N GLY A 127 8.95 13.37 1.67
CA GLY A 127 8.23 12.84 0.51
C GLY A 127 7.15 11.81 0.85
N ALA A 128 7.08 11.33 2.10
CA ALA A 128 6.06 10.38 2.53
C ALA A 128 4.82 11.09 3.12
N ILE A 129 3.69 10.37 3.11
CA ILE A 129 2.47 10.74 3.82
C ILE A 129 2.22 9.76 4.95
N ILE A 130 2.01 10.27 6.16
CA ILE A 130 1.69 9.50 7.34
C ILE A 130 0.26 9.82 7.78
N ILE A 131 -0.59 8.81 7.88
CA ILE A 131 -1.94 8.92 8.45
C ILE A 131 -1.88 8.28 9.83
N ALA A 132 -2.22 9.02 10.88
CA ALA A 132 -2.28 8.50 12.24
C ALA A 132 -3.68 8.63 12.82
N VAL A 133 -4.14 7.57 13.46
CA VAL A 133 -5.42 7.46 14.16
C VAL A 133 -5.18 7.02 15.61
N PHE A 134 -6.17 7.15 16.47
CA PHE A 134 -5.98 6.95 17.91
C PHE A 134 -6.81 5.78 18.48
N ASN A 135 -7.42 4.98 17.64
CA ASN A 135 -8.14 3.78 18.07
C ASN A 135 -7.89 2.62 17.11
N GLN A 136 -8.01 1.40 17.64
CA GLN A 136 -7.69 0.18 16.92
C GLN A 136 -8.62 -0.02 15.72
N ALA A 137 -9.92 0.19 15.88
CA ALA A 137 -10.89 -0.01 14.80
C ALA A 137 -10.62 0.89 13.58
N ALA A 138 -10.21 2.16 13.80
CA ALA A 138 -9.84 3.05 12.71
C ALA A 138 -8.54 2.60 12.02
N TYR A 139 -7.56 2.10 12.80
CA TYR A 139 -6.34 1.55 12.24
C TYR A 139 -6.62 0.29 11.41
N ASP A 140 -7.39 -0.66 11.95
CA ASP A 140 -7.74 -1.90 11.25
C ASP A 140 -8.53 -1.61 9.96
N ASN A 141 -9.38 -0.59 9.98
CA ASN A 141 -10.08 -0.12 8.78
C ASN A 141 -9.12 0.40 7.72
N LEU A 142 -8.12 1.22 8.09
CA LEU A 142 -7.10 1.69 7.16
C LEU A 142 -6.28 0.53 6.57
N VAL A 143 -5.84 -0.42 7.41
CA VAL A 143 -5.12 -1.63 6.94
C VAL A 143 -6.00 -2.46 6.02
N GLY A 144 -7.28 -2.61 6.33
CA GLY A 144 -8.25 -3.26 5.44
C GLY A 144 -8.35 -2.57 4.08
N GLN A 145 -8.37 -1.23 4.05
CA GLN A 145 -8.35 -0.47 2.80
C GLN A 145 -7.05 -0.64 2.01
N VAL A 146 -5.88 -0.75 2.69
CA VAL A 146 -4.59 -1.04 2.03
C VAL A 146 -4.68 -2.37 1.26
N LYS A 147 -5.20 -3.42 1.92
CA LYS A 147 -5.39 -4.73 1.30
C LYS A 147 -6.42 -4.67 0.16
N ALA A 148 -7.54 -3.99 0.36
CA ALA A 148 -8.58 -3.80 -0.65
C ALA A 148 -8.10 -3.01 -1.88
N ALA A 149 -7.11 -2.12 -1.70
CA ALA A 149 -6.45 -1.40 -2.78
C ALA A 149 -5.43 -2.24 -3.57
N GLY A 150 -5.29 -3.54 -3.26
CA GLY A 150 -4.43 -4.48 -3.99
C GLY A 150 -3.00 -4.58 -3.47
N PHE A 151 -2.69 -3.95 -2.34
CA PHE A 151 -1.38 -4.10 -1.71
C PHE A 151 -1.29 -5.45 -0.98
N THR A 152 -0.20 -6.17 -1.18
CA THR A 152 0.09 -7.45 -0.54
C THR A 152 1.15 -7.28 0.53
N LEU A 153 1.05 -8.07 1.60
CA LEU A 153 2.06 -8.07 2.66
C LEU A 153 3.37 -8.64 2.11
N ASP A 154 4.40 -7.82 2.13
CA ASP A 154 5.76 -8.18 1.68
C ASP A 154 6.62 -8.58 2.89
N MET A 155 6.62 -7.76 3.95
CA MET A 155 7.43 -8.00 5.14
C MET A 155 6.61 -7.76 6.41
N PRO A 156 6.32 -8.79 7.21
CA PRO A 156 5.71 -8.63 8.53
C PRO A 156 6.75 -8.17 9.56
N GLY A 157 6.34 -7.33 10.52
CA GLY A 157 7.25 -6.84 11.57
C GLY A 157 6.59 -5.93 12.58
N SER A 158 7.38 -5.08 13.22
CA SER A 158 6.86 -3.98 14.04
C SER A 158 6.08 -2.98 13.19
N GLU A 159 6.53 -2.75 11.96
CA GLU A 159 5.77 -2.19 10.85
C GLU A 159 5.52 -3.31 9.84
N ASP A 160 4.27 -3.60 9.52
CA ASP A 160 3.93 -4.48 8.40
C ASP A 160 4.08 -3.70 7.09
N ILE A 161 4.94 -4.20 6.20
CA ILE A 161 5.22 -3.57 4.91
C ILE A 161 4.35 -4.21 3.84
N TYR A 162 3.56 -3.39 3.17
CA TYR A 162 2.72 -3.78 2.04
C TYR A 162 3.23 -3.15 0.76
N THR A 163 3.11 -3.86 -0.37
CA THR A 163 3.49 -3.36 -1.69
C THR A 163 2.50 -3.76 -2.77
N ASP A 164 2.40 -2.92 -3.80
CA ASP A 164 1.72 -3.24 -5.07
C ASP A 164 2.72 -3.47 -6.22
N GLY A 165 4.03 -3.62 -5.88
CA GLY A 165 5.13 -3.74 -6.82
C GLY A 165 5.76 -2.41 -7.26
N VAL A 166 5.12 -1.28 -6.96
CA VAL A 166 5.61 0.07 -7.31
C VAL A 166 5.72 0.96 -6.07
N ARG A 167 4.73 0.88 -5.18
CA ARG A 167 4.61 1.71 -3.98
C ARG A 167 4.72 0.86 -2.74
N ILE A 168 5.12 1.50 -1.65
CA ILE A 168 5.25 0.87 -0.34
C ILE A 168 4.31 1.57 0.63
N ILE A 169 3.60 0.77 1.41
CA ILE A 169 2.78 1.24 2.53
C ILE A 169 3.23 0.50 3.79
N ALA A 170 3.73 1.23 4.76
CA ALA A 170 4.12 0.71 6.07
C ALA A 170 3.00 0.94 7.09
N CYS A 171 2.55 -0.12 7.75
CA CYS A 171 1.48 -0.10 8.74
C CYS A 171 2.05 -0.37 10.13
N TYR A 172 2.16 0.67 10.97
CA TYR A 172 2.70 0.59 12.32
C TYR A 172 1.57 0.45 13.35
N LYS A 173 1.41 -0.75 13.90
CA LYS A 173 0.29 -1.12 14.78
C LYS A 173 0.32 -0.37 16.11
N ASP A 174 1.47 -0.27 16.76
CA ASP A 174 1.58 0.36 18.09
C ASP A 174 1.31 1.86 18.00
N GLY A 175 1.81 2.52 16.95
CA GLY A 175 1.56 3.92 16.66
C GLY A 175 0.23 4.18 15.96
N LYS A 176 -0.49 3.13 15.53
CA LYS A 176 -1.74 3.23 14.75
C LYS A 176 -1.61 4.19 13.57
N SER A 177 -0.54 4.01 12.83
CA SER A 177 -0.24 4.87 11.67
C SER A 177 0.03 4.05 10.40
N VAL A 178 -0.29 4.67 9.28
CA VAL A 178 -0.04 4.14 7.93
C VAL A 178 0.80 5.16 7.19
N ARG A 179 1.96 4.74 6.68
CA ARG A 179 2.90 5.57 5.92
C ARG A 179 2.95 5.11 4.47
N ILE A 180 2.73 6.04 3.55
CA ILE A 180 2.81 5.86 2.09
C ILE A 180 4.11 6.49 1.61
N GLN A 181 4.93 5.75 0.86
CA GLN A 181 6.23 6.17 0.34
C GLN A 181 6.58 5.50 -0.98
#